data_ccc0f17cb7b88e8d078185d562af82af
#
_entry.id   ccc0f17cb7b88e8d078185d562af82af
#
_cell.length_a   1.000
_cell.length_b   1.000
_cell.length_c   1.000
_cell.angle_alpha   90.00
_cell.angle_beta   90.00
_cell.angle_gamma   90.00
#
_symmetry.space_group_name_H-M   'P 1'
#
loop_
_entity.id
_entity.type
_entity.pdbx_description
1 polymer ?
#
loop_
_entity_poly.entity_id
_entity_poly.type
_entity_poly.pdbx_seq_one_letter_code
_entity_poly.pdbx_strand_id
1 'polypeptide(L)'
;MKKSLNSLFFAFALLPLLSLAQIKQAPDRKEGEGPFNKLIIRGVTMIDGTGAPAIGPVDIVVEKNKIIEIKIVGYPGLPIKEERRPKAETGDKVMNLEGHYLMPGLIDMHGHIGGTGQGTPAEYVFKLWMSHGITTVRDPSAGNGLKWVLDQKKKSAANLITAPRLLAYTSFGQGATKPISNATEAKAWVNENAAKGADGIKFFGAKPEVMKAALEENKRIGLRSGMHHAQMDVARWNVLQSARAGLTTMEHWYGLPEALLVDRTIQDYRLDYNYQNEQHRFAEAGKLWKQAAPPFSDHWNKVMQELLDLDFTLDPTFNIYEANR
;
A
#
# COMPACT_ATOMS: atom_id res chain seq x y z
N MET A 1 76.60 5.80 -24.24
CA MET A 1 75.86 4.91 -23.34
C MET A 1 74.79 5.74 -22.63
N LYS A 2 73.50 5.66 -23.09
CA LYS A 2 72.36 6.29 -22.43
C LYS A 2 71.46 5.19 -21.86
N LYS A 3 71.37 5.09 -20.55
CA LYS A 3 70.48 4.16 -19.88
C LYS A 3 69.08 4.77 -19.86
N SER A 4 68.11 4.12 -20.46
CA SER A 4 66.69 4.45 -20.39
C SER A 4 66.10 3.86 -19.11
N LEU A 5 65.48 4.71 -18.29
CA LEU A 5 64.77 4.35 -17.07
C LEU A 5 63.34 4.14 -17.45
N ASN A 6 62.86 2.91 -17.48
CA ASN A 6 61.43 2.60 -17.65
C ASN A 6 60.71 2.77 -16.31
N SER A 7 59.92 3.83 -16.17
CA SER A 7 59.02 4.02 -15.04
C SER A 7 57.73 3.27 -15.31
N LEU A 8 57.50 2.18 -14.58
CA LEU A 8 56.24 1.46 -14.55
C LEU A 8 55.25 2.24 -13.69
N PHE A 9 54.28 2.91 -14.31
CA PHE A 9 53.16 3.50 -13.60
C PHE A 9 52.15 2.39 -13.31
N PHE A 10 52.03 1.97 -12.04
CA PHE A 10 50.91 1.18 -11.53
C PHE A 10 49.74 2.13 -11.34
N ALA A 11 48.81 2.16 -12.28
CA ALA A 11 47.52 2.78 -12.09
C ALA A 11 46.67 1.90 -11.17
N PHE A 12 46.64 2.22 -9.89
CA PHE A 12 45.60 1.70 -8.97
C PHE A 12 44.24 2.25 -9.41
N ALA A 13 43.46 1.45 -10.14
CA ALA A 13 42.07 1.73 -10.37
C ALA A 13 41.31 1.58 -9.02
N LEU A 14 41.10 2.69 -8.33
CA LEU A 14 40.13 2.81 -7.26
C LEU A 14 38.74 2.66 -7.90
N LEU A 15 38.27 1.41 -8.05
CA LEU A 15 36.85 1.14 -8.21
C LEU A 15 36.16 1.61 -6.94
N PRO A 16 35.22 2.55 -7.01
CA PRO A 16 34.38 2.84 -5.86
C PRO A 16 33.61 1.55 -5.56
N LEU A 17 33.97 0.90 -4.45
CA LEU A 17 33.06 -0.05 -3.78
C LEU A 17 31.83 0.74 -3.41
N LEU A 18 30.85 0.82 -4.33
CA LEU A 18 29.47 1.11 -4.00
C LEU A 18 29.04 -0.05 -3.09
N SER A 19 29.36 0.07 -1.81
CA SER A 19 28.70 -0.69 -0.77
C SER A 19 27.21 -0.37 -0.91
N LEU A 20 26.47 -1.25 -1.60
CA LEU A 20 25.04 -1.29 -1.50
C LEU A 20 24.75 -1.56 -0.01
N ALA A 21 24.56 -0.49 0.75
CA ALA A 21 24.24 -0.59 2.15
C ALA A 21 23.01 -1.48 2.25
N GLN A 22 23.19 -2.66 2.83
CA GLN A 22 22.11 -3.62 2.99
C GLN A 22 20.99 -2.94 3.77
N ILE A 23 19.78 -2.96 3.22
CA ILE A 23 18.62 -2.33 3.84
C ILE A 23 18.37 -3.01 5.18
N LYS A 24 18.45 -2.21 6.26
CA LYS A 24 18.31 -2.72 7.62
C LYS A 24 16.87 -3.11 7.88
N GLN A 25 16.66 -4.36 8.27
CA GLN A 25 15.36 -4.84 8.75
C GLN A 25 15.05 -4.24 10.13
N ALA A 26 13.74 -4.21 10.48
CA ALA A 26 13.35 -3.83 11.83
C ALA A 26 13.94 -4.82 12.85
N PRO A 27 14.42 -4.32 14.01
CA PRO A 27 14.99 -5.16 15.06
C PRO A 27 13.89 -5.99 15.71
N ASP A 28 14.31 -7.03 16.45
CA ASP A 28 13.39 -7.80 17.27
C ASP A 28 12.75 -6.93 18.34
N ARG A 29 11.48 -7.18 18.62
CA ARG A 29 10.65 -6.44 19.55
C ARG A 29 11.18 -6.56 20.97
N LYS A 30 11.32 -5.44 21.65
CA LYS A 30 11.71 -5.35 23.08
C LYS A 30 10.65 -4.67 23.94
N GLU A 31 9.60 -4.14 23.33
CA GLU A 31 8.52 -3.39 23.97
C GLU A 31 7.16 -4.06 23.76
N GLY A 32 6.19 -3.63 24.55
CA GLY A 32 4.83 -4.13 24.53
C GLY A 32 4.66 -5.46 25.26
N GLU A 33 3.42 -5.87 25.39
CA GLU A 33 3.01 -7.12 26.01
C GLU A 33 2.48 -8.11 24.98
N GLY A 34 2.29 -9.37 25.37
CA GLY A 34 1.74 -10.41 24.49
C GLY A 34 2.81 -11.12 23.66
N PRO A 35 2.39 -12.00 22.73
CA PRO A 35 0.98 -12.30 22.41
C PRO A 35 0.25 -12.97 23.58
N PHE A 36 -1.06 -12.72 23.70
CA PHE A 36 -1.91 -13.35 24.72
C PHE A 36 -2.70 -14.52 24.09
N ASN A 37 -2.87 -15.59 24.83
CA ASN A 37 -3.79 -16.66 24.41
C ASN A 37 -5.23 -16.16 24.42
N LYS A 38 -5.59 -15.43 25.49
CA LYS A 38 -6.89 -14.78 25.61
C LYS A 38 -6.73 -13.38 26.20
N LEU A 39 -7.40 -12.42 25.58
CA LEU A 39 -7.48 -11.04 25.99
C LEU A 39 -8.96 -10.65 26.18
N ILE A 40 -9.27 -10.06 27.33
CA ILE A 40 -10.60 -9.53 27.63
C ILE A 40 -10.49 -8.01 27.75
N ILE A 41 -11.11 -7.27 26.85
CA ILE A 41 -11.20 -5.81 26.88
C ILE A 41 -12.54 -5.45 27.49
N ARG A 42 -12.53 -4.73 28.62
CA ARG A 42 -13.73 -4.49 29.43
C ARG A 42 -14.23 -3.07 29.38
N GLY A 43 -15.55 -2.94 29.23
CA GLY A 43 -16.31 -1.71 29.48
C GLY A 43 -16.20 -0.64 28.42
N VAL A 44 -15.76 -0.97 27.23
CA VAL A 44 -15.56 0.01 26.15
C VAL A 44 -16.86 0.40 25.43
N THR A 45 -16.88 1.58 24.84
CA THR A 45 -17.86 1.95 23.82
C THR A 45 -17.30 1.54 22.44
N MET A 46 -17.95 0.61 21.77
CA MET A 46 -17.50 0.05 20.50
C MET A 46 -18.05 0.85 19.32
N ILE A 47 -17.16 1.20 18.38
CA ILE A 47 -17.46 1.72 17.05
C ILE A 47 -17.02 0.63 16.07
N ASP A 48 -17.95 -0.10 15.48
CA ASP A 48 -17.66 -1.33 14.71
C ASP A 48 -17.24 -1.10 13.25
N GLY A 49 -17.34 0.15 12.77
CA GLY A 49 -16.99 0.51 11.38
C GLY A 49 -18.08 0.23 10.35
N THR A 50 -19.27 -0.24 10.76
CA THR A 50 -20.40 -0.51 9.83
C THR A 50 -21.20 0.73 9.48
N GLY A 51 -20.97 1.85 10.17
CA GLY A 51 -21.78 3.06 10.10
C GLY A 51 -22.96 3.06 11.08
N ALA A 52 -23.15 1.97 11.85
CA ALA A 52 -24.12 1.93 12.94
C ALA A 52 -23.67 2.83 14.11
N PRO A 53 -24.64 3.31 14.95
CA PRO A 53 -24.30 4.04 16.17
C PRO A 53 -23.36 3.25 17.09
N ALA A 54 -22.48 3.95 17.78
CA ALA A 54 -21.61 3.34 18.79
C ALA A 54 -22.44 2.65 19.90
N ILE A 55 -22.02 1.48 20.34
CA ILE A 55 -22.67 0.69 21.39
C ILE A 55 -21.73 0.46 22.57
N GLY A 56 -22.28 0.51 23.77
CA GLY A 56 -21.50 0.27 25.00
C GLY A 56 -22.34 0.47 26.27
N PRO A 57 -21.78 0.09 27.44
CA PRO A 57 -20.50 -0.59 27.59
C PRO A 57 -20.55 -2.05 27.12
N VAL A 58 -19.50 -2.45 26.40
CA VAL A 58 -19.32 -3.84 25.97
C VAL A 58 -17.99 -4.41 26.48
N ASP A 59 -17.97 -5.72 26.73
CA ASP A 59 -16.75 -6.48 26.92
C ASP A 59 -16.46 -7.29 25.64
N ILE A 60 -15.19 -7.31 25.21
CA ILE A 60 -14.76 -8.00 23.99
C ILE A 60 -13.74 -9.06 24.38
N VAL A 61 -13.98 -10.29 23.93
CA VAL A 61 -13.06 -11.41 24.16
C VAL A 61 -12.35 -11.74 22.85
N VAL A 62 -11.03 -11.73 22.93
CA VAL A 62 -10.13 -12.12 21.82
C VAL A 62 -9.37 -13.36 22.23
N GLU A 63 -9.47 -14.44 21.44
CA GLU A 63 -8.62 -15.61 21.58
C GLU A 63 -7.63 -15.69 20.43
N LYS A 64 -6.36 -15.78 20.77
CA LYS A 64 -5.26 -15.70 19.79
C LYS A 64 -5.36 -14.42 18.95
N ASN A 65 -5.90 -14.51 17.74
CA ASN A 65 -6.04 -13.37 16.80
C ASN A 65 -7.49 -13.17 16.30
N LYS A 66 -8.48 -13.72 17.03
CA LYS A 66 -9.90 -13.62 16.64
C LYS A 66 -10.73 -13.07 17.78
N ILE A 67 -11.63 -12.15 17.47
CA ILE A 67 -12.73 -11.75 18.37
C ILE A 67 -13.72 -12.91 18.37
N ILE A 68 -13.94 -13.50 19.56
CA ILE A 68 -14.83 -14.65 19.74
C ILE A 68 -16.14 -14.28 20.44
N GLU A 69 -16.14 -13.17 21.19
CA GLU A 69 -17.36 -12.69 21.87
C GLU A 69 -17.34 -11.16 21.93
N ILE A 70 -18.50 -10.54 21.72
CA ILE A 70 -18.81 -9.15 22.02
C ILE A 70 -20.07 -9.15 22.87
N LYS A 71 -19.95 -8.71 24.12
CA LYS A 71 -21.03 -8.82 25.11
C LYS A 71 -21.43 -7.47 25.69
N ILE A 72 -22.70 -7.11 25.57
CA ILE A 72 -23.24 -5.93 26.22
C ILE A 72 -23.36 -6.21 27.72
N VAL A 73 -22.63 -5.45 28.53
CA VAL A 73 -22.52 -5.66 29.98
C VAL A 73 -23.30 -4.64 30.82
N GLY A 74 -23.84 -3.60 30.18
CA GLY A 74 -24.60 -2.55 30.83
C GLY A 74 -25.28 -1.64 29.82
N TYR A 75 -25.69 -0.47 30.27
CA TYR A 75 -26.27 0.60 29.46
C TYR A 75 -25.57 1.92 29.79
N PRO A 76 -25.47 2.86 28.85
CA PRO A 76 -24.88 4.17 29.11
C PRO A 76 -25.49 4.85 30.31
N GLY A 77 -24.68 5.37 31.24
CA GLY A 77 -25.09 6.05 32.45
C GLY A 77 -25.58 5.16 33.60
N LEU A 78 -25.59 3.84 33.43
CA LEU A 78 -25.92 2.89 34.49
C LEU A 78 -24.70 2.05 34.89
N PRO A 79 -24.61 1.60 36.15
CA PRO A 79 -23.54 0.71 36.60
C PRO A 79 -23.48 -0.57 35.76
N ILE A 80 -22.28 -1.01 35.45
CA ILE A 80 -22.05 -2.27 34.77
C ILE A 80 -22.36 -3.43 35.71
N LYS A 81 -23.05 -4.44 35.21
CA LYS A 81 -23.40 -5.65 35.97
C LYS A 81 -22.28 -6.67 35.85
N GLU A 82 -21.55 -6.90 36.94
CA GLU A 82 -20.40 -7.84 36.96
C GLU A 82 -20.80 -9.27 36.55
N GLU A 83 -21.98 -9.71 36.92
CA GLU A 83 -22.53 -11.02 36.55
C GLU A 83 -22.71 -11.21 35.02
N ARG A 84 -22.75 -10.13 34.28
CA ARG A 84 -22.85 -10.16 32.80
C ARG A 84 -21.50 -10.24 32.10
N ARG A 85 -20.41 -9.97 32.84
CA ARG A 85 -19.08 -9.95 32.21
C ARG A 85 -18.61 -11.36 31.83
N PRO A 86 -17.85 -11.51 30.73
CA PRO A 86 -17.10 -12.73 30.45
C PRO A 86 -16.17 -13.05 31.64
N LYS A 87 -16.16 -14.33 32.04
CA LYS A 87 -15.27 -14.79 33.12
C LYS A 87 -13.84 -14.87 32.61
N ALA A 88 -12.92 -14.30 33.35
CA ALA A 88 -11.49 -14.46 33.14
C ALA A 88 -11.01 -15.74 33.90
N GLU A 89 -10.08 -16.43 33.28
CA GLU A 89 -9.39 -17.59 33.83
C GLU A 89 -7.94 -17.26 34.18
N THR A 90 -7.29 -18.14 34.88
CA THR A 90 -5.87 -17.96 35.21
C THR A 90 -5.03 -17.93 33.94
N GLY A 91 -4.28 -16.85 33.72
CA GLY A 91 -3.44 -16.64 32.55
C GLY A 91 -4.08 -15.75 31.46
N ASP A 92 -5.35 -15.38 31.62
CA ASP A 92 -5.98 -14.40 30.73
C ASP A 92 -5.47 -12.98 30.99
N LYS A 93 -5.29 -12.21 29.96
CA LYS A 93 -5.04 -10.76 30.07
C LYS A 93 -6.37 -10.03 30.11
N VAL A 94 -6.61 -9.28 31.17
CA VAL A 94 -7.77 -8.39 31.30
C VAL A 94 -7.31 -6.94 31.26
N MET A 95 -7.97 -6.15 30.41
CA MET A 95 -7.77 -4.70 30.31
C MET A 95 -9.09 -4.00 30.66
N ASN A 96 -9.13 -3.28 31.77
CA ASN A 96 -10.26 -2.44 32.13
C ASN A 96 -10.15 -1.09 31.43
N LEU A 97 -10.99 -0.86 30.45
CA LEU A 97 -11.00 0.34 29.59
C LEU A 97 -12.37 1.03 29.58
N GLU A 98 -13.03 1.05 30.74
CA GLU A 98 -14.28 1.78 30.93
C GLU A 98 -14.10 3.27 30.57
N GLY A 99 -15.07 3.82 29.83
CA GLY A 99 -15.01 5.18 29.34
C GLY A 99 -14.15 5.40 28.08
N HIS A 100 -13.48 4.37 27.59
CA HIS A 100 -12.72 4.43 26.34
C HIS A 100 -13.59 3.98 25.15
N TYR A 101 -13.19 4.46 23.96
CA TYR A 101 -13.75 3.98 22.70
C TYR A 101 -12.82 2.93 22.08
N LEU A 102 -13.42 1.89 21.51
CA LEU A 102 -12.69 0.89 20.73
C LEU A 102 -13.24 0.86 19.31
N MET A 103 -12.34 0.89 18.35
CA MET A 103 -12.67 0.83 16.92
C MET A 103 -11.69 -0.13 16.20
N PRO A 104 -12.03 -0.64 15.01
CA PRO A 104 -11.07 -1.36 14.18
C PRO A 104 -9.84 -0.51 13.92
N GLY A 105 -8.67 -1.14 13.87
CA GLY A 105 -7.45 -0.45 13.48
C GLY A 105 -7.54 0.07 12.06
N LEU A 106 -6.95 1.24 11.81
CA LEU A 106 -6.93 1.87 10.50
C LEU A 106 -6.07 1.07 9.52
N ILE A 107 -6.42 1.17 8.25
CA ILE A 107 -5.69 0.52 7.14
C ILE A 107 -5.13 1.60 6.22
N ASP A 108 -3.81 1.64 6.08
CA ASP A 108 -3.16 2.48 5.08
C ASP A 108 -2.97 1.68 3.78
N MET A 109 -3.65 2.11 2.73
CA MET A 109 -3.63 1.42 1.43
C MET A 109 -2.47 1.85 0.54
N HIS A 110 -1.68 2.86 0.92
CA HIS A 110 -0.55 3.36 0.14
C HIS A 110 0.63 3.77 1.02
N GLY A 111 1.05 2.86 1.91
CA GLY A 111 2.15 3.12 2.84
C GLY A 111 3.48 2.55 2.35
N HIS A 112 4.46 3.39 2.10
CA HIS A 112 5.81 2.93 1.76
C HIS A 112 6.63 2.64 3.01
N ILE A 113 7.19 1.44 3.09
CA ILE A 113 8.16 1.11 4.12
C ILE A 113 9.47 1.82 3.77
N GLY A 114 10.01 2.57 4.70
CA GLY A 114 11.26 3.31 4.52
C GLY A 114 12.37 2.44 3.93
N GLY A 115 13.34 3.06 3.29
CA GLY A 115 14.44 2.36 2.63
C GLY A 115 15.62 3.27 2.38
N THR A 116 16.67 2.73 1.75
CA THR A 116 17.94 3.42 1.52
C THR A 116 17.75 4.74 0.79
N GLY A 117 16.86 4.78 -0.21
CA GLY A 117 16.58 6.00 -0.98
C GLY A 117 15.83 7.08 -0.19
N GLN A 118 15.13 6.72 0.88
CA GLN A 118 14.39 7.64 1.75
C GLN A 118 15.14 7.95 3.05
N GLY A 119 16.20 7.18 3.37
CA GLY A 119 16.99 7.35 4.58
C GLY A 119 16.25 7.06 5.89
N THR A 120 15.01 6.57 5.84
CA THR A 120 14.17 6.34 7.01
C THR A 120 14.18 4.87 7.43
N PRO A 121 14.57 4.54 8.67
CA PRO A 121 14.58 3.18 9.15
C PRO A 121 13.17 2.56 9.18
N ALA A 122 13.03 1.31 8.76
CA ALA A 122 11.75 0.60 8.77
C ALA A 122 11.10 0.54 10.17
N GLU A 123 11.88 0.33 11.22
CA GLU A 123 11.41 0.35 12.60
C GLU A 123 10.68 1.65 12.95
N TYR A 124 11.26 2.79 12.58
CA TYR A 124 10.64 4.09 12.83
C TYR A 124 9.29 4.21 12.12
N VAL A 125 9.25 3.84 10.83
CA VAL A 125 8.03 3.91 10.03
C VAL A 125 6.93 3.00 10.60
N PHE A 126 7.28 1.77 10.99
CA PHE A 126 6.32 0.83 11.59
C PHE A 126 5.75 1.35 12.91
N LYS A 127 6.62 1.84 13.79
CA LYS A 127 6.18 2.39 15.09
C LYS A 127 5.34 3.66 14.92
N LEU A 128 5.68 4.49 13.93
CA LEU A 128 4.91 5.70 13.62
C LEU A 128 3.49 5.33 13.15
N TRP A 129 3.33 4.37 12.24
CA TRP A 129 2.00 3.89 11.84
C TRP A 129 1.21 3.34 13.01
N MET A 130 1.83 2.47 13.81
CA MET A 130 1.18 1.88 14.98
C MET A 130 0.73 2.94 15.99
N SER A 131 1.54 3.98 16.23
CA SER A 131 1.20 5.07 17.15
C SER A 131 0.03 5.94 16.68
N HIS A 132 -0.30 5.90 15.37
CA HIS A 132 -1.45 6.57 14.78
C HIS A 132 -2.66 5.63 14.59
N GLY A 133 -2.62 4.42 15.17
CA GLY A 133 -3.71 3.45 15.08
C GLY A 133 -3.78 2.72 13.73
N ILE A 134 -2.77 2.84 12.88
CA ILE A 134 -2.69 2.10 11.62
C ILE A 134 -2.13 0.70 11.91
N THR A 135 -2.98 -0.30 11.80
CA THR A 135 -2.67 -1.69 12.15
C THR A 135 -2.47 -2.61 10.95
N THR A 136 -2.77 -2.11 9.76
CA THR A 136 -2.53 -2.80 8.49
C THR A 136 -2.04 -1.80 7.45
N VAL A 137 -1.01 -2.18 6.70
CA VAL A 137 -0.43 -1.34 5.64
C VAL A 137 -0.26 -2.17 4.38
N ARG A 138 -0.69 -1.63 3.26
CA ARG A 138 -0.31 -2.11 1.93
C ARG A 138 0.92 -1.35 1.47
N ASP A 139 2.06 -2.05 1.36
CA ASP A 139 3.24 -1.50 0.68
C ASP A 139 3.04 -1.68 -0.83
N PRO A 140 2.77 -0.60 -1.58
CA PRO A 140 2.31 -0.71 -2.96
C PRO A 140 3.41 -1.09 -3.96
N SER A 141 4.69 -1.12 -3.57
CA SER A 141 5.76 -1.30 -4.54
C SER A 141 6.95 -2.14 -4.08
N ALA A 142 6.95 -2.58 -2.82
CA ALA A 142 8.09 -3.27 -2.21
C ALA A 142 9.44 -2.59 -2.53
N GLY A 143 9.56 -1.30 -2.22
CA GLY A 143 10.71 -0.48 -2.57
C GLY A 143 12.05 -1.03 -2.08
N ASN A 144 12.03 -1.81 -1.01
CA ASN A 144 13.18 -2.54 -0.45
C ASN A 144 13.39 -3.95 -1.08
N GLY A 145 12.62 -4.29 -2.12
CA GLY A 145 12.58 -5.60 -2.73
C GLY A 145 11.55 -6.54 -2.10
N LEU A 146 10.87 -7.34 -2.93
CA LEU A 146 9.78 -8.22 -2.49
C LEU A 146 10.21 -9.15 -1.35
N LYS A 147 11.37 -9.80 -1.47
CA LYS A 147 11.88 -10.70 -0.41
C LYS A 147 12.01 -10.00 0.93
N TRP A 148 12.54 -8.77 0.93
CA TRP A 148 12.73 -8.00 2.16
C TRP A 148 11.39 -7.69 2.83
N VAL A 149 10.37 -7.26 2.06
CA VAL A 149 9.04 -6.96 2.60
C VAL A 149 8.35 -8.23 3.11
N LEU A 150 8.48 -9.35 2.40
CA LEU A 150 7.96 -10.64 2.84
C LEU A 150 8.60 -11.13 4.15
N ASP A 151 9.91 -10.91 4.33
CA ASP A 151 10.58 -11.21 5.59
C ASP A 151 10.03 -10.36 6.75
N GLN A 152 9.79 -9.04 6.52
CA GLN A 152 9.16 -8.18 7.53
C GLN A 152 7.70 -8.58 7.81
N LYS A 153 6.93 -8.90 6.78
CA LYS A 153 5.55 -9.41 6.89
C LYS A 153 5.51 -10.67 7.77
N LYS A 154 6.41 -11.61 7.54
CA LYS A 154 6.51 -12.85 8.31
C LYS A 154 6.88 -12.58 9.77
N LYS A 155 7.83 -11.68 10.02
CA LYS A 155 8.23 -11.29 11.38
C LYS A 155 7.11 -10.54 12.11
N SER A 156 6.39 -9.65 11.43
CA SER A 156 5.21 -8.97 11.98
C SER A 156 4.12 -9.96 12.37
N ALA A 157 3.77 -10.89 11.47
CA ALA A 157 2.76 -11.92 11.73
C ALA A 157 3.13 -12.85 12.90
N ALA A 158 4.42 -13.05 13.13
CA ALA A 158 4.94 -13.84 14.27
C ALA A 158 5.15 -13.01 15.54
N ASN A 159 4.78 -11.73 15.58
CA ASN A 159 5.03 -10.80 16.69
C ASN A 159 6.51 -10.63 17.07
N LEU A 160 7.42 -10.89 16.16
CA LEU A 160 8.86 -10.74 16.40
C LEU A 160 9.33 -9.28 16.30
N ILE A 161 8.60 -8.43 15.61
CA ILE A 161 8.88 -7.01 15.44
C ILE A 161 7.64 -6.18 15.77
N THR A 162 7.84 -4.91 16.15
CA THR A 162 6.75 -3.95 16.32
C THR A 162 6.41 -3.35 14.95
N ALA A 163 5.38 -3.90 14.33
CA ALA A 163 4.95 -3.48 12.99
C ALA A 163 3.46 -3.77 12.77
N PRO A 164 2.77 -3.00 11.89
CA PRO A 164 1.44 -3.35 11.45
C PRO A 164 1.46 -4.66 10.62
N ARG A 165 0.31 -5.21 10.33
CA ARG A 165 0.18 -6.25 9.30
C ARG A 165 0.59 -5.67 7.96
N LEU A 166 1.43 -6.40 7.20
CA LEU A 166 1.95 -5.92 5.92
C LEU A 166 1.35 -6.72 4.76
N LEU A 167 0.92 -6.00 3.73
CA LEU A 167 0.57 -6.55 2.41
C LEU A 167 1.66 -6.13 1.42
N ALA A 168 2.35 -7.11 0.86
CA ALA A 168 3.52 -6.89 0.01
C ALA A 168 3.13 -6.89 -1.48
N TYR A 169 3.09 -5.71 -2.10
CA TYR A 169 2.94 -5.59 -3.55
C TYR A 169 4.31 -5.32 -4.17
N THR A 170 4.62 -6.01 -5.26
CA THR A 170 5.86 -5.78 -6.02
C THR A 170 5.59 -4.94 -7.26
N SER A 171 6.54 -4.08 -7.64
CA SER A 171 6.42 -3.29 -8.87
C SER A 171 6.58 -4.18 -10.10
N PHE A 172 5.69 -4.03 -11.09
CA PHE A 172 5.77 -4.78 -12.35
C PHE A 172 7.14 -4.58 -13.02
N GLY A 173 7.82 -5.68 -13.31
CA GLY A 173 9.17 -5.71 -13.85
C GLY A 173 10.28 -5.66 -12.80
N GLN A 174 9.99 -5.45 -11.52
CA GLN A 174 11.02 -5.46 -10.47
C GLN A 174 11.74 -6.81 -10.40
N GLY A 175 13.08 -6.78 -10.41
CA GLY A 175 13.91 -7.97 -10.37
C GLY A 175 14.02 -8.73 -11.71
N ALA A 176 13.38 -8.25 -12.77
CA ALA A 176 13.56 -8.81 -14.10
C ALA A 176 14.97 -8.48 -14.64
N THR A 177 15.62 -9.47 -15.26
CA THR A 177 16.98 -9.30 -15.84
C THR A 177 16.97 -8.50 -17.14
N LYS A 178 15.82 -8.36 -17.78
CA LYS A 178 15.58 -7.57 -19.00
C LYS A 178 14.18 -6.96 -18.95
N PRO A 179 13.91 -5.89 -19.71
CA PRO A 179 12.59 -5.33 -19.83
C PRO A 179 11.57 -6.36 -20.33
N ILE A 180 10.39 -6.39 -19.72
CA ILE A 180 9.27 -7.25 -20.13
C ILE A 180 8.67 -6.63 -21.41
N SER A 181 8.73 -7.34 -22.52
CA SER A 181 8.46 -6.78 -23.84
C SER A 181 7.24 -7.35 -24.57
N ASN A 182 6.69 -8.47 -24.09
CA ASN A 182 5.56 -9.16 -24.71
C ASN A 182 4.65 -9.84 -23.68
N ALA A 183 3.49 -10.31 -24.15
CA ALA A 183 2.45 -10.93 -23.33
C ALA A 183 2.93 -12.18 -22.57
N THR A 184 3.75 -13.02 -23.20
CA THR A 184 4.25 -14.27 -22.58
C THR A 184 5.16 -13.95 -21.41
N GLU A 185 6.10 -13.04 -21.59
CA GLU A 185 7.01 -12.59 -20.52
C GLU A 185 6.24 -11.93 -19.38
N ALA A 186 5.20 -11.13 -19.71
CA ALA A 186 4.35 -10.49 -18.71
C ALA A 186 3.64 -11.50 -17.82
N LYS A 187 2.99 -12.50 -18.41
CA LYS A 187 2.31 -13.57 -17.66
C LYS A 187 3.30 -14.40 -16.82
N ALA A 188 4.46 -14.74 -17.38
CA ALA A 188 5.48 -15.48 -16.67
C ALA A 188 5.97 -14.72 -15.42
N TRP A 189 6.24 -13.41 -15.55
CA TRP A 189 6.68 -12.57 -14.45
C TRP A 189 5.62 -12.46 -13.35
N VAL A 190 4.33 -12.31 -13.73
CA VAL A 190 3.20 -12.26 -12.77
C VAL A 190 3.15 -13.56 -11.96
N ASN A 191 3.15 -14.72 -12.63
CA ASN A 191 3.11 -16.03 -11.96
C ASN A 191 4.32 -16.26 -11.05
N GLU A 192 5.52 -15.87 -11.48
CA GLU A 192 6.74 -15.99 -10.69
C GLU A 192 6.65 -15.21 -9.37
N ASN A 193 6.17 -13.95 -9.42
CA ASN A 193 6.08 -13.14 -8.22
C ASN A 193 4.91 -13.55 -7.30
N ALA A 194 3.82 -14.04 -7.87
CA ALA A 194 2.75 -14.68 -7.09
C ALA A 194 3.28 -15.92 -6.34
N ALA A 195 4.06 -16.77 -7.01
CA ALA A 195 4.68 -17.96 -6.40
C ALA A 195 5.68 -17.60 -5.30
N LYS A 196 6.34 -16.44 -5.37
CA LYS A 196 7.19 -15.89 -4.30
C LYS A 196 6.40 -15.40 -3.10
N GLY A 197 5.08 -15.27 -3.20
CA GLY A 197 4.19 -14.85 -2.10
C GLY A 197 3.81 -13.37 -2.11
N ALA A 198 3.93 -12.68 -3.24
CA ALA A 198 3.39 -11.32 -3.38
C ALA A 198 1.87 -11.33 -3.11
N ASP A 199 1.36 -10.34 -2.36
CA ASP A 199 -0.07 -10.15 -2.15
C ASP A 199 -0.73 -9.39 -3.31
N GLY A 200 0.07 -8.74 -4.14
CA GLY A 200 -0.38 -8.01 -5.30
C GLY A 200 0.76 -7.45 -6.14
N ILE A 201 0.39 -6.80 -7.23
CA ILE A 201 1.32 -6.18 -8.16
C ILE A 201 0.99 -4.70 -8.32
N LYS A 202 2.01 -3.85 -8.24
CA LYS A 202 1.94 -2.43 -8.56
C LYS A 202 2.39 -2.20 -10.00
N PHE A 203 1.52 -1.58 -10.77
CA PHE A 203 1.82 -1.17 -12.14
C PHE A 203 2.09 0.34 -12.22
N PHE A 204 2.91 0.74 -13.21
CA PHE A 204 3.14 2.15 -13.54
C PHE A 204 2.77 2.43 -15.01
N GLY A 205 3.03 1.50 -15.89
CA GLY A 205 2.77 1.56 -17.32
C GLY A 205 3.66 0.60 -18.07
N ALA A 206 3.22 0.20 -19.25
CA ALA A 206 3.96 -0.55 -20.24
C ALA A 206 3.21 -0.43 -21.59
N LYS A 207 3.71 -1.10 -22.62
CA LYS A 207 2.96 -1.22 -23.88
C LYS A 207 1.57 -1.84 -23.63
N PRO A 208 0.50 -1.39 -24.32
CA PRO A 208 -0.85 -1.85 -24.07
C PRO A 208 -1.04 -3.38 -24.06
N GLU A 209 -0.40 -4.11 -24.98
CA GLU A 209 -0.48 -5.57 -25.03
C GLU A 209 0.19 -6.26 -23.84
N VAL A 210 1.27 -5.66 -23.31
CA VAL A 210 1.97 -6.15 -22.11
C VAL A 210 1.12 -5.89 -20.86
N MET A 211 0.57 -4.67 -20.74
CA MET A 211 -0.32 -4.29 -19.63
C MET A 211 -1.55 -5.19 -19.58
N LYS A 212 -2.22 -5.35 -20.72
CA LYS A 212 -3.39 -6.22 -20.83
C LYS A 212 -3.06 -7.63 -20.35
N ALA A 213 -2.01 -8.23 -20.90
CA ALA A 213 -1.62 -9.61 -20.55
C ALA A 213 -1.27 -9.76 -19.07
N ALA A 214 -0.56 -8.79 -18.48
CA ALA A 214 -0.18 -8.81 -17.08
C ALA A 214 -1.41 -8.68 -16.15
N LEU A 215 -2.32 -7.75 -16.44
CA LEU A 215 -3.52 -7.51 -15.63
C LEU A 215 -4.51 -8.67 -15.71
N GLU A 216 -4.76 -9.18 -16.93
CA GLU A 216 -5.63 -10.34 -17.13
C GLU A 216 -5.09 -11.59 -16.41
N GLU A 217 -3.77 -11.82 -16.46
CA GLU A 217 -3.13 -12.92 -15.74
C GLU A 217 -3.22 -12.74 -14.23
N ASN A 218 -2.95 -11.52 -13.74
CA ASN A 218 -3.07 -11.18 -12.33
C ASN A 218 -4.50 -11.45 -11.81
N LYS A 219 -5.52 -11.03 -12.56
CA LYS A 219 -6.94 -11.33 -12.27
C LYS A 219 -7.21 -12.82 -12.30
N ARG A 220 -6.72 -13.54 -13.32
CA ARG A 220 -6.93 -14.99 -13.49
C ARG A 220 -6.46 -15.82 -12.31
N ILE A 221 -5.32 -15.42 -11.70
CA ILE A 221 -4.78 -16.11 -10.52
C ILE A 221 -5.30 -15.56 -9.19
N GLY A 222 -6.24 -14.60 -9.22
CA GLY A 222 -6.85 -14.00 -8.03
C GLY A 222 -5.95 -13.04 -7.26
N LEU A 223 -4.86 -12.57 -7.86
CA LEU A 223 -3.97 -11.62 -7.21
C LEU A 223 -4.52 -10.19 -7.33
N ARG A 224 -4.34 -9.36 -6.30
CA ARG A 224 -4.73 -7.95 -6.32
C ARG A 224 -3.73 -7.11 -7.11
N SER A 225 -4.16 -5.94 -7.55
CA SER A 225 -3.30 -5.01 -8.30
C SER A 225 -3.61 -3.55 -7.97
N GLY A 226 -2.57 -2.72 -7.99
CA GLY A 226 -2.68 -1.27 -7.91
C GLY A 226 -1.90 -0.63 -9.06
N MET A 227 -2.29 0.56 -9.51
CA MET A 227 -1.58 1.24 -10.59
C MET A 227 -1.48 2.73 -10.36
N HIS A 228 -0.26 3.26 -10.46
CA HIS A 228 0.00 4.65 -10.78
C HIS A 228 0.06 4.76 -12.31
N HIS A 229 -0.96 5.34 -12.93
CA HIS A 229 -0.95 5.54 -14.38
C HIS A 229 0.09 6.61 -14.74
N ALA A 230 1.20 6.19 -15.32
CA ALA A 230 2.23 7.13 -15.76
C ALA A 230 1.69 8.02 -16.87
N GLN A 231 1.81 9.34 -16.72
CA GLN A 231 1.25 10.30 -17.68
C GLN A 231 1.77 10.13 -19.10
N MET A 232 2.93 9.50 -19.30
CA MET A 232 3.46 9.15 -20.62
C MET A 232 2.63 8.10 -21.35
N ASP A 233 1.88 7.29 -20.63
CA ASP A 233 1.16 6.13 -21.17
C ASP A 233 -0.36 6.33 -21.23
N VAL A 234 -0.92 7.29 -20.50
CA VAL A 234 -2.37 7.48 -20.33
C VAL A 234 -3.14 7.75 -21.61
N ALA A 235 -2.49 8.31 -22.63
CA ALA A 235 -3.10 8.52 -23.96
C ALA A 235 -3.41 7.19 -24.68
N ARG A 236 -2.67 6.13 -24.37
CA ARG A 236 -2.81 4.79 -24.95
C ARG A 236 -3.45 3.79 -24.00
N TRP A 237 -3.35 4.06 -22.69
CA TRP A 237 -3.81 3.16 -21.65
C TRP A 237 -4.22 3.95 -20.40
N ASN A 238 -5.48 4.36 -20.34
CA ASN A 238 -6.04 5.08 -19.19
C ASN A 238 -6.77 4.13 -18.22
N VAL A 239 -7.47 4.68 -17.23
CA VAL A 239 -8.14 3.90 -16.18
C VAL A 239 -9.15 2.89 -16.72
N LEU A 240 -9.90 3.22 -17.79
CA LEU A 240 -10.91 2.30 -18.33
C LEU A 240 -10.28 1.05 -18.95
N GLN A 241 -9.19 1.18 -19.70
CA GLN A 241 -8.48 0.01 -20.22
C GLN A 241 -7.93 -0.84 -19.08
N SER A 242 -7.39 -0.22 -18.05
CA SER A 242 -6.87 -0.94 -16.86
C SER A 242 -7.97 -1.68 -16.12
N ALA A 243 -9.09 -1.04 -15.83
CA ALA A 243 -10.22 -1.63 -15.12
C ALA A 243 -10.82 -2.81 -15.91
N ARG A 244 -11.04 -2.64 -17.21
CA ARG A 244 -11.50 -3.71 -18.12
C ARG A 244 -10.55 -4.91 -18.16
N ALA A 245 -9.25 -4.66 -18.07
CA ALA A 245 -8.22 -5.73 -18.01
C ALA A 245 -8.10 -6.37 -16.63
N GLY A 246 -8.78 -5.84 -15.60
CA GLY A 246 -8.84 -6.43 -14.27
C GLY A 246 -7.97 -5.77 -13.20
N LEU A 247 -7.54 -4.52 -13.42
CA LEU A 247 -6.95 -3.72 -12.36
C LEU A 247 -7.94 -3.56 -11.21
N THR A 248 -7.49 -3.76 -9.97
CA THR A 248 -8.38 -3.67 -8.80
C THR A 248 -8.40 -2.29 -8.15
N THR A 249 -7.27 -1.56 -8.18
CA THR A 249 -7.15 -0.26 -7.52
C THR A 249 -6.34 0.72 -8.35
N MET A 250 -6.84 1.93 -8.53
CA MET A 250 -6.05 3.04 -9.05
C MET A 250 -5.48 3.85 -7.89
N GLU A 251 -4.19 4.07 -7.93
CA GLU A 251 -3.47 4.94 -7.01
C GLU A 251 -3.48 6.37 -7.56
N HIS A 252 -3.60 7.35 -6.68
CA HIS A 252 -3.70 8.74 -7.10
C HIS A 252 -4.96 8.96 -7.96
N TRP A 253 -4.81 9.59 -9.12
CA TRP A 253 -5.94 9.86 -10.00
C TRP A 253 -5.55 10.03 -11.48
N TYR A 254 -4.27 9.87 -11.83
CA TYR A 254 -3.83 9.89 -13.22
C TYR A 254 -4.47 8.74 -14.00
N GLY A 255 -4.89 9.01 -15.21
CA GLY A 255 -5.65 8.07 -16.03
C GLY A 255 -7.17 8.22 -15.93
N LEU A 256 -7.69 8.79 -14.82
CA LEU A 256 -9.10 9.07 -14.67
C LEU A 256 -9.53 10.35 -15.43
N PRO A 257 -8.87 11.51 -15.26
CA PRO A 257 -9.21 12.68 -16.07
C PRO A 257 -9.03 12.43 -17.56
N GLU A 258 -8.05 11.64 -17.98
CA GLU A 258 -7.84 11.30 -19.39
C GLU A 258 -8.97 10.43 -19.94
N ALA A 259 -9.60 9.60 -19.14
CA ALA A 259 -10.83 8.89 -19.52
C ALA A 259 -12.05 9.82 -19.62
N LEU A 260 -11.97 10.98 -18.98
CA LEU A 260 -13.01 12.02 -18.98
C LEU A 260 -12.82 13.11 -20.04
N LEU A 261 -11.76 13.06 -20.84
CA LEU A 261 -11.58 13.97 -21.97
C LEU A 261 -12.59 13.63 -23.08
N VAL A 262 -13.24 14.64 -23.66
CA VAL A 262 -14.32 14.44 -24.66
C VAL A 262 -13.78 14.46 -26.08
N ASP A 263 -12.92 15.43 -26.39
CA ASP A 263 -12.46 15.75 -27.74
C ASP A 263 -10.99 15.39 -28.00
N ARG A 264 -10.32 14.80 -27.01
CA ARG A 264 -8.90 14.49 -27.04
C ARG A 264 -8.56 13.27 -26.19
N THR A 265 -7.34 12.75 -26.32
CA THR A 265 -6.83 11.61 -25.56
C THR A 265 -5.68 11.97 -24.62
N ILE A 266 -5.17 13.20 -24.71
CA ILE A 266 -4.07 13.71 -23.90
C ILE A 266 -4.38 15.16 -23.50
N GLN A 267 -3.94 15.55 -22.30
CA GLN A 267 -4.08 16.93 -21.84
C GLN A 267 -3.17 17.88 -22.62
N ASP A 268 -3.50 19.17 -22.61
CA ASP A 268 -2.61 20.22 -23.08
C ASP A 268 -1.52 20.47 -22.03
N TYR A 269 -0.30 20.10 -22.38
CA TYR A 269 0.89 20.38 -21.57
C TYR A 269 1.57 21.67 -21.99
N ARG A 270 2.26 22.29 -21.04
CA ARG A 270 3.21 23.37 -21.35
C ARG A 270 4.33 22.84 -22.26
N LEU A 271 4.87 23.69 -23.12
CA LEU A 271 6.00 23.32 -23.99
C LEU A 271 7.27 22.93 -23.24
N ASP A 272 7.45 23.47 -22.03
CA ASP A 272 8.58 23.22 -21.14
C ASP A 272 8.27 22.15 -20.05
N TYR A 273 7.21 21.38 -20.23
CA TYR A 273 6.81 20.35 -19.25
C TYR A 273 7.91 19.32 -19.03
N ASN A 274 8.32 19.16 -17.77
CA ASN A 274 9.30 18.18 -17.36
C ASN A 274 8.67 17.12 -16.46
N TYR A 275 8.41 15.95 -17.02
CA TYR A 275 7.83 14.81 -16.29
C TYR A 275 8.68 14.36 -15.08
N GLN A 276 10.00 14.50 -15.15
CA GLN A 276 10.92 14.12 -14.08
C GLN A 276 10.89 15.11 -12.90
N ASN A 277 10.38 16.32 -13.12
CA ASN A 277 10.19 17.30 -12.06
C ASN A 277 8.84 17.06 -11.37
N GLU A 278 8.86 16.62 -10.13
CA GLU A 278 7.66 16.28 -9.36
C GLU A 278 6.75 17.49 -9.15
N GLN A 279 7.30 18.65 -8.87
CA GLN A 279 6.53 19.90 -8.71
C GLN A 279 5.84 20.32 -10.03
N HIS A 280 6.52 20.15 -11.17
CA HIS A 280 5.91 20.34 -12.48
C HIS A 280 4.74 19.37 -12.71
N ARG A 281 4.92 18.10 -12.37
CA ARG A 281 3.86 17.09 -12.47
C ARG A 281 2.63 17.47 -11.65
N PHE A 282 2.81 17.86 -10.40
CA PHE A 282 1.70 18.23 -9.53
C PHE A 282 0.99 19.50 -10.00
N ALA A 283 1.75 20.51 -10.43
CA ALA A 283 1.17 21.75 -10.96
C ALA A 283 0.33 21.51 -12.23
N GLU A 284 0.82 20.71 -13.18
CA GLU A 284 0.08 20.38 -14.41
C GLU A 284 -1.07 19.43 -14.13
N ALA A 285 -0.95 18.53 -13.14
CA ALA A 285 -2.02 17.63 -12.73
C ALA A 285 -3.28 18.38 -12.27
N GLY A 286 -3.14 19.48 -11.53
CA GLY A 286 -4.28 20.33 -11.16
C GLY A 286 -4.98 20.97 -12.36
N LYS A 287 -4.26 21.24 -13.45
CA LYS A 287 -4.83 21.80 -14.69
C LYS A 287 -5.55 20.75 -15.52
N LEU A 288 -5.16 19.50 -15.40
CA LEU A 288 -5.78 18.38 -16.13
C LEU A 288 -7.27 18.26 -15.83
N TRP A 289 -7.69 18.43 -14.58
CA TRP A 289 -9.10 18.39 -14.19
C TRP A 289 -9.96 19.48 -14.85
N LYS A 290 -9.37 20.61 -15.24
CA LYS A 290 -10.10 21.66 -15.97
C LYS A 290 -10.40 21.29 -17.41
N GLN A 291 -9.74 20.26 -17.95
CA GLN A 291 -9.92 19.76 -19.32
C GLN A 291 -10.86 18.55 -19.37
N ALA A 292 -11.14 17.94 -18.23
CA ALA A 292 -12.05 16.82 -18.09
C ALA A 292 -13.52 17.26 -18.25
N ALA A 293 -14.39 16.34 -18.65
CA ALA A 293 -15.83 16.56 -18.66
C ALA A 293 -16.31 17.03 -17.28
N PRO A 294 -17.24 17.99 -17.23
CA PRO A 294 -17.78 18.48 -15.96
C PRO A 294 -18.39 17.36 -15.13
N PRO A 295 -18.24 17.40 -13.79
CA PRO A 295 -18.89 16.45 -12.89
C PRO A 295 -20.39 16.34 -13.18
N PHE A 296 -20.91 15.11 -13.17
CA PHE A 296 -22.32 14.77 -13.44
C PHE A 296 -22.83 15.03 -14.85
N SER A 297 -21.96 15.40 -15.81
CA SER A 297 -22.31 15.39 -17.23
C SER A 297 -22.50 13.95 -17.75
N ASP A 298 -23.14 13.78 -18.92
CA ASP A 298 -23.39 12.45 -19.48
C ASP A 298 -22.13 11.61 -19.66
N HIS A 299 -21.05 12.24 -20.14
CA HIS A 299 -19.77 11.54 -20.29
C HIS A 299 -19.15 11.15 -18.95
N TRP A 300 -19.18 12.07 -17.97
CA TRP A 300 -18.75 11.76 -16.59
C TRP A 300 -19.53 10.57 -16.03
N ASN A 301 -20.86 10.64 -16.06
CA ASN A 301 -21.72 9.60 -15.51
C ASN A 301 -21.48 8.25 -16.19
N LYS A 302 -21.29 8.23 -17.51
CA LYS A 302 -20.95 7.01 -18.24
C LYS A 302 -19.63 6.38 -17.77
N VAL A 303 -18.58 7.18 -17.58
CA VAL A 303 -17.27 6.68 -17.11
C VAL A 303 -17.38 6.16 -15.68
N MET A 304 -18.04 6.92 -14.78
CA MET A 304 -18.21 6.51 -13.39
C MET A 304 -19.04 5.23 -13.27
N GLN A 305 -20.14 5.12 -14.05
CA GLN A 305 -20.96 3.91 -14.02
C GLN A 305 -20.20 2.68 -14.50
N GLU A 306 -19.39 2.81 -15.55
CA GLU A 306 -18.56 1.70 -16.02
C GLU A 306 -17.54 1.26 -14.95
N LEU A 307 -16.92 2.19 -14.25
CA LEU A 307 -15.98 1.86 -13.15
C LEU A 307 -16.69 1.17 -11.98
N LEU A 308 -17.92 1.60 -11.65
CA LEU A 308 -18.76 0.94 -10.64
C LEU A 308 -19.14 -0.48 -11.06
N ASP A 309 -19.55 -0.68 -12.31
CA ASP A 309 -19.91 -2.00 -12.84
C ASP A 309 -18.73 -2.98 -12.85
N LEU A 310 -17.50 -2.44 -12.91
CA LEU A 310 -16.25 -3.20 -12.83
C LEU A 310 -15.72 -3.42 -11.41
N ASP A 311 -16.46 -2.99 -10.36
CA ASP A 311 -16.04 -3.04 -8.95
C ASP A 311 -14.67 -2.39 -8.72
N PHE A 312 -14.46 -1.24 -9.35
CA PHE A 312 -13.17 -0.56 -9.36
C PHE A 312 -12.99 0.35 -8.15
N THR A 313 -11.83 0.29 -7.52
CA THR A 313 -11.51 1.08 -6.33
C THR A 313 -10.52 2.21 -6.66
N LEU A 314 -10.78 3.40 -6.10
CA LEU A 314 -9.88 4.55 -6.17
C LEU A 314 -9.21 4.78 -4.81
N ASP A 315 -7.90 4.87 -4.81
CA ASP A 315 -7.06 5.28 -3.68
C ASP A 315 -6.37 6.61 -4.02
N PRO A 316 -6.99 7.77 -3.70
CA PRO A 316 -6.58 9.06 -4.23
C PRO A 316 -5.32 9.62 -3.59
N THR A 317 -4.83 9.08 -2.47
CA THR A 317 -3.60 9.50 -1.78
C THR A 317 -3.54 11.02 -1.50
N PHE A 318 -4.60 11.61 -0.97
CA PHE A 318 -4.70 13.06 -0.73
C PHE A 318 -3.56 13.64 0.09
N ASN A 319 -3.01 12.88 1.03
CA ASN A 319 -1.94 13.35 1.91
C ASN A 319 -0.68 13.79 1.16
N ILE A 320 -0.31 13.11 0.05
CA ILE A 320 0.88 13.50 -0.71
C ILE A 320 0.68 14.84 -1.44
N TYR A 321 -0.54 15.12 -1.87
CA TYR A 321 -0.86 16.40 -2.50
C TYR A 321 -0.89 17.54 -1.49
N GLU A 322 -1.41 17.30 -0.28
CA GLU A 322 -1.40 18.29 0.80
C GLU A 322 0.02 18.58 1.29
N ALA A 323 0.85 17.56 1.44
CA ALA A 323 2.24 17.71 1.90
C ALA A 323 3.15 18.47 0.90
N ASN A 324 2.74 18.58 -0.37
CA ASN A 324 3.48 19.28 -1.43
C ASN A 324 2.86 20.64 -1.82
N ARG A 325 2.01 21.20 -0.98
CA ARG A 325 1.45 22.55 -1.14
C ARG A 325 2.46 23.68 -0.78
#